data_246e469a38308096cc1bd14ee80b7b38
#
_entry.id   246e469a38308096cc1bd14ee80b7b38
#
_cell.length_a   1.000
_cell.length_b   1.000
_cell.length_c   1.000
_cell.angle_alpha   90.00
_cell.angle_beta   90.00
_cell.angle_gamma   90.00
#
_symmetry.space_group_name_H-M   'P 1'
#
loop_
_entity.id
_entity.type
_entity.pdbx_description
1 polymer ?
#
loop_
_entity_poly.entity_id
_entity_poly.type
_entity_poly.pdbx_seq_one_letter_code
_entity_poly.pdbx_strand_id
1 'polypeptide(L)'
;QINQAVYNAWKPWIPIATLAILVSFFIGVLIFMSGVIIKSEKVKTYGIGEIYEALATALIVIMFMFIAAVMFGLIPGLIIGPIDPYNTSLVFINNTISSAENLFTALFNTNMNAAFYSSFDISISSVVYVSDIIGVFSTAIVLLYLIPAQALGYLLIQGLLVLHIEFYLILFFMYASIPVFLIPGIIFRAILPTRALGGMLIAIAIGFYFIMPILFSVAYFFTNTTVLSSLDSETAAINAYGGGANSQANAISPTSPLVETLGNIQSSMGAFWLSILFYPALITAATYMAIVTLAEFIGGFAHKTSKVALL
;
A
#
# COMPACT_ATOMS: atom_id res chain seq x y z
N GLN A 1 16.09 -6.00 -10.46
CA GLN A 1 17.16 -5.39 -9.63
C GLN A 1 16.74 -5.21 -8.16
N ILE A 2 15.44 -4.95 -7.85
CA ILE A 2 14.92 -4.83 -6.49
C ILE A 2 15.07 -6.15 -5.71
N ASN A 3 14.83 -7.30 -6.35
CA ASN A 3 14.96 -8.63 -5.74
C ASN A 3 16.36 -8.94 -5.19
N GLN A 4 17.41 -8.48 -5.86
CA GLN A 4 18.78 -8.74 -5.44
C GLN A 4 19.20 -7.84 -4.25
N ALA A 5 18.71 -6.62 -4.20
CA ALA A 5 18.92 -5.71 -3.07
C ALA A 5 18.20 -6.21 -1.81
N VAL A 6 16.96 -6.66 -1.93
CA VAL A 6 16.16 -7.25 -0.84
C VAL A 6 16.81 -8.55 -0.36
N TYR A 7 17.21 -9.44 -1.25
CA TYR A 7 17.90 -10.70 -0.91
C TYR A 7 19.24 -10.45 -0.20
N ASN A 8 20.00 -9.45 -0.62
CA ASN A 8 21.25 -9.09 0.03
C ASN A 8 21.06 -8.44 1.41
N ALA A 9 19.97 -7.69 1.61
CA ALA A 9 19.59 -7.18 2.91
C ALA A 9 19.16 -8.29 3.90
N TRP A 10 18.79 -9.47 3.38
CA TRP A 10 18.35 -10.61 4.19
C TRP A 10 19.44 -11.51 4.71
N LYS A 11 20.58 -11.61 4.00
CA LYS A 11 21.67 -12.49 4.40
C LYS A 11 22.09 -12.37 5.87
N PRO A 12 22.11 -11.16 6.49
CA PRO A 12 22.58 -11.05 7.88
C PRO A 12 21.58 -11.51 8.95
N TRP A 13 20.27 -11.66 8.65
CA TRP A 13 19.31 -12.00 9.71
C TRP A 13 19.33 -13.47 10.12
N ILE A 14 19.65 -14.39 9.23
CA ILE A 14 19.69 -15.83 9.51
C ILE A 14 20.71 -16.17 10.62
N PRO A 15 21.98 -15.70 10.57
CA PRO A 15 22.91 -15.92 11.65
C PRO A 15 22.44 -15.35 13.00
N ILE A 16 21.81 -14.17 13.00
CA ILE A 16 21.31 -13.53 14.23
C ILE A 16 20.16 -14.38 14.81
N ALA A 17 19.23 -14.83 13.98
CA ALA A 17 18.12 -15.67 14.38
C ALA A 17 18.62 -17.02 14.96
N THR A 18 19.58 -17.65 14.28
CA THR A 18 20.19 -18.92 14.73
C THR A 18 20.89 -18.74 16.07
N LEU A 19 21.62 -17.64 16.24
CA LEU A 19 22.30 -17.35 17.50
C LEU A 19 21.30 -17.12 18.64
N ALA A 20 20.21 -16.40 18.41
CA ALA A 20 19.17 -16.18 19.41
C ALA A 20 18.49 -17.49 19.83
N ILE A 21 18.19 -18.39 18.87
CA ILE A 21 17.63 -19.71 19.14
C ILE A 21 18.59 -20.56 19.94
N LEU A 22 19.88 -20.58 19.58
CA LEU A 22 20.91 -21.32 20.32
C LEU A 22 21.05 -20.82 21.76
N VAL A 23 21.07 -19.50 21.97
CA VAL A 23 21.12 -18.92 23.32
C VAL A 23 19.90 -19.34 24.14
N SER A 24 18.68 -19.27 23.57
CA SER A 24 17.47 -19.73 24.24
C SER A 24 17.53 -21.21 24.60
N PHE A 25 18.01 -22.06 23.69
CA PHE A 25 18.20 -23.49 23.93
C PHE A 25 19.19 -23.77 25.07
N PHE A 26 20.34 -23.10 25.07
CA PHE A 26 21.32 -23.26 26.14
C PHE A 26 20.79 -22.79 27.49
N ILE A 27 20.04 -21.70 27.54
CA ILE A 27 19.37 -21.26 28.78
C ILE A 27 18.43 -22.38 29.28
N GLY A 28 17.62 -22.98 28.43
CA GLY A 28 16.75 -24.10 28.78
C GLY A 28 17.52 -25.31 29.34
N VAL A 29 18.64 -25.67 28.70
CA VAL A 29 19.52 -26.76 29.15
C VAL A 29 20.16 -26.43 30.51
N LEU A 30 20.62 -25.22 30.74
CA LEU A 30 21.17 -24.79 32.03
C LEU A 30 20.14 -24.84 33.14
N ILE A 31 18.90 -24.41 32.89
CA ILE A 31 17.80 -24.51 33.84
C ILE A 31 17.48 -26.01 34.14
N PHE A 32 17.43 -26.83 33.13
CA PHE A 32 17.20 -28.29 33.30
C PHE A 32 18.32 -28.90 34.13
N MET A 33 19.58 -28.65 33.83
CA MET A 33 20.72 -29.17 34.60
C MET A 33 20.70 -28.70 36.07
N SER A 34 20.38 -27.42 36.30
CA SER A 34 20.23 -26.91 37.66
C SER A 34 19.13 -27.63 38.44
N GLY A 35 18.01 -27.95 37.76
CA GLY A 35 16.94 -28.76 38.34
C GLY A 35 17.36 -30.16 38.70
N VAL A 36 18.25 -30.79 37.94
CA VAL A 36 18.83 -32.11 38.24
C VAL A 36 19.75 -32.02 39.49
N ILE A 37 20.58 -31.00 39.56
CA ILE A 37 21.51 -30.80 40.69
C ILE A 37 20.74 -30.56 42.01
N ILE A 38 19.73 -29.67 41.96
CA ILE A 38 18.88 -29.32 43.12
C ILE A 38 17.84 -30.43 43.45
N LYS A 39 17.71 -31.45 42.61
CA LYS A 39 16.70 -32.53 42.70
C LYS A 39 15.25 -32.00 42.74
N SER A 40 14.98 -30.88 42.06
CA SER A 40 13.67 -30.25 41.99
C SER A 40 12.96 -30.62 40.70
N GLU A 41 11.88 -31.42 40.78
CA GLU A 41 11.08 -31.80 39.59
C GLU A 41 10.43 -30.57 38.91
N LYS A 42 10.05 -29.53 39.68
CA LYS A 42 9.48 -28.30 39.12
C LYS A 42 10.48 -27.56 38.23
N VAL A 43 11.74 -27.47 38.65
CA VAL A 43 12.79 -26.79 37.86
C VAL A 43 13.16 -27.61 36.62
N LYS A 44 13.19 -28.93 36.72
CA LYS A 44 13.42 -29.81 35.56
C LYS A 44 12.31 -29.65 34.53
N THR A 45 11.04 -29.73 34.95
CA THR A 45 9.89 -29.57 34.04
C THR A 45 9.90 -28.20 33.37
N TYR A 46 10.25 -27.16 34.12
CA TYR A 46 10.38 -25.83 33.59
C TYR A 46 11.51 -25.73 32.53
N GLY A 47 12.69 -26.33 32.81
CA GLY A 47 13.80 -26.37 31.82
C GLY A 47 13.44 -27.14 30.54
N ILE A 48 12.69 -28.23 30.66
CA ILE A 48 12.17 -28.99 29.51
C ILE A 48 11.23 -28.09 28.68
N GLY A 49 10.34 -27.35 29.34
CA GLY A 49 9.44 -26.40 28.69
C GLY A 49 10.20 -25.34 27.86
N GLU A 50 11.30 -24.82 28.43
CA GLU A 50 12.16 -23.84 27.74
C GLU A 50 12.86 -24.42 26.48
N ILE A 51 13.29 -25.69 26.55
CA ILE A 51 13.87 -26.38 25.40
C ILE A 51 12.81 -26.53 24.29
N TYR A 52 11.58 -26.93 24.64
CA TYR A 52 10.50 -27.01 23.64
C TYR A 52 10.16 -25.65 23.01
N GLU A 53 10.18 -24.58 23.77
CA GLU A 53 9.93 -23.24 23.24
C GLU A 53 11.05 -22.75 22.30
N ALA A 54 12.31 -23.09 22.60
CA ALA A 54 13.42 -22.82 21.69
C ALA A 54 13.26 -23.57 20.36
N LEU A 55 12.87 -24.86 20.43
CA LEU A 55 12.55 -25.67 19.25
C LEU A 55 11.35 -25.10 18.46
N ALA A 56 10.29 -24.66 19.15
CA ALA A 56 9.14 -24.00 18.52
C ALA A 56 9.56 -22.72 17.80
N THR A 57 10.47 -21.93 18.38
CA THR A 57 11.01 -20.74 17.75
C THR A 57 11.83 -21.09 16.50
N ALA A 58 12.64 -22.16 16.55
CA ALA A 58 13.37 -22.66 15.37
C ALA A 58 12.41 -23.07 14.25
N LEU A 59 11.32 -23.77 14.61
CA LEU A 59 10.30 -24.19 13.63
C LEU A 59 9.60 -22.99 12.99
N ILE A 60 9.28 -21.95 13.74
CA ILE A 60 8.71 -20.69 13.21
C ILE A 60 9.65 -20.04 12.21
N VAL A 61 10.96 -19.99 12.51
CA VAL A 61 11.97 -19.42 11.58
C VAL A 61 12.07 -20.26 10.31
N ILE A 62 12.07 -21.58 10.42
CA ILE A 62 12.07 -22.49 9.27
C ILE A 62 10.80 -22.31 8.42
N MET A 63 9.63 -22.24 9.07
CA MET A 63 8.37 -21.97 8.37
C MET A 63 8.39 -20.61 7.66
N PHE A 64 8.93 -19.57 8.30
CA PHE A 64 9.09 -18.27 7.67
C PHE A 64 9.94 -18.36 6.38
N MET A 65 11.08 -19.06 6.44
CA MET A 65 11.92 -19.29 5.27
C MET A 65 11.21 -20.11 4.19
N PHE A 66 10.46 -21.14 4.59
CA PHE A 66 9.69 -21.96 3.66
C PHE A 66 8.59 -21.13 2.98
N ILE A 67 7.82 -20.36 3.73
CA ILE A 67 6.81 -19.44 3.17
C ILE A 67 7.46 -18.45 2.22
N ALA A 68 8.60 -17.85 2.59
CA ALA A 68 9.35 -16.96 1.72
C ALA A 68 9.75 -17.64 0.39
N ALA A 69 10.30 -18.85 0.47
CA ALA A 69 10.71 -19.62 -0.71
C ALA A 69 9.51 -19.98 -1.62
N VAL A 70 8.38 -20.36 -1.03
CA VAL A 70 7.15 -20.67 -1.77
C VAL A 70 6.57 -19.41 -2.42
N MET A 71 6.52 -18.30 -1.69
CA MET A 71 5.92 -17.05 -2.15
C MET A 71 6.74 -16.38 -3.25
N PHE A 72 8.05 -16.37 -3.12
CA PHE A 72 8.94 -15.74 -4.11
C PHE A 72 9.44 -16.69 -5.20
N GLY A 73 9.33 -18.01 -4.98
CA GLY A 73 9.82 -19.02 -5.93
C GLY A 73 8.73 -19.77 -6.70
N LEU A 74 7.70 -20.25 -6.02
CA LEU A 74 6.69 -21.17 -6.60
C LEU A 74 5.42 -20.47 -7.09
N ILE A 75 4.87 -19.53 -6.31
CA ILE A 75 3.59 -18.88 -6.64
C ILE A 75 3.70 -17.98 -7.89
N PRO A 76 4.79 -17.19 -8.10
CA PRO A 76 4.92 -16.40 -9.30
C PRO A 76 4.87 -17.24 -10.60
N GLY A 77 5.41 -18.45 -10.56
CA GLY A 77 5.42 -19.34 -11.74
C GLY A 77 4.08 -19.99 -12.08
N LEU A 78 3.18 -20.14 -11.11
CA LEU A 78 1.94 -20.91 -11.26
C LEU A 78 0.70 -20.09 -11.62
N ILE A 79 0.59 -18.84 -11.17
CA ILE A 79 -0.65 -18.07 -11.26
C ILE A 79 -0.53 -16.84 -12.17
N ILE A 80 0.61 -16.14 -12.18
CA ILE A 80 0.73 -14.80 -12.80
C ILE A 80 1.98 -14.63 -13.67
N GLY A 81 2.85 -15.66 -13.75
CA GLY A 81 4.19 -15.55 -14.33
C GLY A 81 5.25 -15.18 -13.27
N PRO A 82 6.52 -14.96 -13.63
CA PRO A 82 7.62 -14.73 -12.69
C PRO A 82 7.56 -13.34 -12.06
N ILE A 83 6.50 -13.03 -11.30
CA ILE A 83 6.26 -11.70 -10.76
C ILE A 83 6.30 -11.76 -9.24
N ASP A 84 7.26 -11.05 -8.66
CA ASP A 84 7.36 -10.79 -7.23
C ASP A 84 6.14 -9.95 -6.77
N PRO A 85 5.36 -10.37 -5.75
CA PRO A 85 4.19 -9.64 -5.26
C PRO A 85 4.48 -8.18 -4.91
N TYR A 86 5.66 -7.88 -4.36
CA TYR A 86 6.08 -6.50 -4.08
C TYR A 86 6.30 -5.71 -5.36
N ASN A 87 7.02 -6.28 -6.32
CA ASN A 87 7.28 -5.61 -7.59
C ASN A 87 5.97 -5.34 -8.35
N THR A 88 5.06 -6.30 -8.34
CA THR A 88 3.73 -6.14 -8.96
C THR A 88 2.95 -5.00 -8.31
N SER A 89 2.89 -4.96 -6.99
CA SER A 89 2.18 -3.91 -6.25
C SER A 89 2.80 -2.53 -6.49
N LEU A 90 4.14 -2.42 -6.43
CA LEU A 90 4.85 -1.16 -6.64
C LEU A 90 4.75 -0.66 -8.07
N VAL A 91 4.87 -1.56 -9.07
CA VAL A 91 4.70 -1.19 -10.49
C VAL A 91 3.28 -0.70 -10.75
N PHE A 92 2.28 -1.35 -10.17
CA PHE A 92 0.90 -0.90 -10.32
C PHE A 92 0.67 0.49 -9.74
N ILE A 93 1.03 0.71 -8.49
CA ILE A 93 0.84 2.01 -7.85
C ILE A 93 1.60 3.09 -8.62
N ASN A 94 2.83 2.81 -9.06
CA ASN A 94 3.62 3.74 -9.87
C ASN A 94 2.98 4.04 -11.22
N ASN A 95 2.41 3.06 -11.91
CA ASN A 95 1.68 3.28 -13.16
C ASN A 95 0.42 4.11 -12.92
N THR A 96 -0.32 3.85 -11.84
CA THR A 96 -1.50 4.63 -11.46
C THR A 96 -1.13 6.08 -11.11
N ILE A 97 -0.02 6.30 -10.40
CA ILE A 97 0.54 7.63 -10.15
C ILE A 97 0.83 8.34 -11.48
N SER A 98 1.57 7.68 -12.38
CA SER A 98 1.95 8.25 -13.67
C SER A 98 0.74 8.62 -14.54
N SER A 99 -0.27 7.76 -14.62
CA SER A 99 -1.51 8.05 -15.37
C SER A 99 -2.32 9.19 -14.73
N ALA A 100 -2.38 9.25 -13.38
CA ALA A 100 -3.05 10.33 -12.67
C ALA A 100 -2.30 11.68 -12.81
N GLU A 101 -0.96 11.68 -12.79
CA GLU A 101 -0.12 12.85 -13.05
C GLU A 101 -0.29 13.37 -14.48
N ASN A 102 -0.36 12.47 -15.46
CA ASN A 102 -0.60 12.83 -16.85
C ASN A 102 -1.98 13.48 -17.02
N LEU A 103 -3.02 12.92 -16.41
CA LEU A 103 -4.36 13.49 -16.41
C LEU A 103 -4.41 14.86 -15.71
N PHE A 104 -3.76 14.98 -14.56
CA PHE A 104 -3.65 16.25 -13.84
C PHE A 104 -2.95 17.31 -14.69
N THR A 105 -1.85 16.96 -15.33
CA THR A 105 -1.09 17.88 -16.19
C THR A 105 -1.92 18.32 -17.39
N ALA A 106 -2.66 17.40 -18.02
CA ALA A 106 -3.57 17.71 -19.12
C ALA A 106 -4.68 18.67 -18.69
N LEU A 107 -5.34 18.39 -17.55
CA LEU A 107 -6.35 19.28 -16.97
C LEU A 107 -5.78 20.65 -16.60
N PHE A 108 -4.60 20.68 -15.97
CA PHE A 108 -3.95 21.91 -15.57
C PHE A 108 -3.61 22.81 -16.77
N ASN A 109 -3.01 22.25 -17.82
CA ASN A 109 -2.65 22.99 -19.02
C ASN A 109 -3.89 23.55 -19.74
N THR A 110 -4.94 22.74 -19.85
CA THR A 110 -6.19 23.17 -20.47
C THR A 110 -6.90 24.22 -19.60
N ASN A 111 -6.84 24.09 -18.28
CA ASN A 111 -7.37 25.07 -17.34
C ASN A 111 -6.62 26.41 -17.41
N MET A 112 -5.29 26.38 -17.48
CA MET A 112 -4.48 27.59 -17.69
C MET A 112 -4.85 28.32 -19.00
N ASN A 113 -5.01 27.57 -20.09
CA ASN A 113 -5.43 28.12 -21.34
C ASN A 113 -6.83 28.75 -21.26
N ALA A 114 -7.80 28.06 -20.65
CA ALA A 114 -9.14 28.59 -20.45
C ALA A 114 -9.17 29.83 -19.55
N ALA A 115 -8.38 29.86 -18.48
CA ALA A 115 -8.23 31.03 -17.60
C ALA A 115 -7.63 32.21 -18.35
N PHE A 116 -6.61 31.98 -19.20
CA PHE A 116 -6.03 33.00 -20.05
C PHE A 116 -7.07 33.62 -21.00
N TYR A 117 -7.85 32.79 -21.69
CA TYR A 117 -8.90 33.28 -22.59
C TYR A 117 -10.03 34.01 -21.87
N SER A 118 -10.42 33.55 -20.66
CA SER A 118 -11.44 34.21 -19.86
C SER A 118 -10.99 35.56 -19.30
N SER A 119 -9.68 35.83 -19.24
CA SER A 119 -9.13 37.09 -18.75
C SER A 119 -9.09 38.21 -19.82
N PHE A 120 -9.28 37.86 -21.10
CA PHE A 120 -9.42 38.85 -22.17
C PHE A 120 -10.82 39.50 -22.11
N ASP A 121 -11.01 40.40 -21.17
CA ASP A 121 -12.14 41.33 -21.16
C ASP A 121 -11.86 42.45 -22.12
N ILE A 122 -12.26 42.28 -23.40
CA ILE A 122 -12.14 43.31 -24.38
C ILE A 122 -13.25 44.30 -24.14
N SER A 123 -13.02 45.29 -23.30
CA SER A 123 -13.88 46.46 -23.15
C SER A 123 -13.81 47.35 -24.38
N ILE A 124 -14.52 46.95 -25.45
CA ILE A 124 -14.73 47.85 -26.59
C ILE A 124 -15.83 48.83 -26.17
N SER A 125 -15.44 49.95 -25.60
CA SER A 125 -16.31 50.96 -25.03
C SER A 125 -17.21 51.73 -26.04
N SER A 126 -17.25 51.29 -27.30
CA SER A 126 -17.98 51.99 -28.36
C SER A 126 -19.13 51.22 -29.01
N VAL A 127 -19.41 49.98 -28.64
CA VAL A 127 -20.54 49.20 -29.18
C VAL A 127 -21.22 48.40 -28.05
N VAL A 128 -22.24 48.99 -27.50
CA VAL A 128 -23.01 48.51 -26.33
C VAL A 128 -23.56 47.08 -26.48
N TYR A 129 -23.73 46.56 -27.69
CA TYR A 129 -24.24 45.20 -27.94
C TYR A 129 -23.19 44.10 -27.93
N VAL A 130 -21.91 44.39 -28.06
CA VAL A 130 -20.83 43.39 -28.13
C VAL A 130 -20.29 43.07 -26.73
N SER A 131 -20.35 44.03 -25.80
CA SER A 131 -19.89 43.82 -24.41
C SER A 131 -20.68 42.77 -23.64
N ASP A 132 -22.00 42.70 -23.86
CA ASP A 132 -22.85 41.73 -23.18
C ASP A 132 -22.62 40.30 -23.69
N ILE A 133 -22.34 40.14 -24.98
CA ILE A 133 -22.04 38.83 -25.56
C ILE A 133 -20.68 38.31 -25.05
N ILE A 134 -19.64 39.15 -25.00
CA ILE A 134 -18.32 38.76 -24.51
C ILE A 134 -18.35 38.45 -23.01
N GLY A 135 -19.07 39.22 -22.21
CA GLY A 135 -19.26 38.94 -20.80
C GLY A 135 -19.99 37.59 -20.51
N VAL A 136 -20.95 37.24 -21.37
CA VAL A 136 -21.65 35.93 -21.28
C VAL A 136 -20.70 34.79 -21.67
N PHE A 137 -19.83 34.97 -22.65
CA PHE A 137 -18.84 33.96 -23.06
C PHE A 137 -17.78 33.71 -21.95
N SER A 138 -17.21 34.75 -21.36
CA SER A 138 -16.23 34.61 -20.28
C SER A 138 -16.88 33.91 -19.06
N THR A 139 -18.08 34.28 -18.71
CA THR A 139 -18.84 33.64 -17.61
C THR A 139 -19.18 32.17 -17.91
N ALA A 140 -19.53 31.86 -19.15
CA ALA A 140 -19.81 30.48 -19.56
C ALA A 140 -18.56 29.59 -19.48
N ILE A 141 -17.38 30.10 -19.92
CA ILE A 141 -16.10 29.39 -19.77
C ILE A 141 -15.80 29.09 -18.31
N VAL A 142 -15.98 30.07 -17.45
CA VAL A 142 -15.72 29.94 -16.03
C VAL A 142 -16.65 28.89 -15.38
N LEU A 143 -17.95 28.97 -15.64
CA LEU A 143 -18.95 28.12 -14.99
C LEU A 143 -18.94 26.69 -15.54
N LEU A 144 -18.83 26.52 -16.85
CA LEU A 144 -18.96 25.19 -17.48
C LEU A 144 -17.66 24.41 -17.52
N TYR A 145 -16.52 25.08 -17.48
CA TYR A 145 -15.23 24.45 -17.64
C TYR A 145 -14.29 24.71 -16.46
N LEU A 146 -13.97 25.96 -16.14
CA LEU A 146 -12.92 26.31 -15.18
C LEU A 146 -13.21 25.74 -13.77
N ILE A 147 -14.41 25.93 -13.28
CA ILE A 147 -14.80 25.45 -11.94
C ILE A 147 -14.82 23.93 -11.85
N PRO A 148 -15.45 23.17 -12.77
CA PRO A 148 -15.39 21.71 -12.76
C PRO A 148 -13.97 21.17 -12.92
N ALA A 149 -13.16 21.73 -13.82
CA ALA A 149 -11.78 21.30 -14.04
C ALA A 149 -10.90 21.54 -12.80
N GLN A 150 -11.07 22.66 -12.10
CA GLN A 150 -10.38 22.93 -10.84
C GLN A 150 -10.79 21.95 -9.75
N ALA A 151 -12.08 21.64 -9.60
CA ALA A 151 -12.57 20.68 -8.65
C ALA A 151 -12.01 19.27 -8.89
N LEU A 152 -11.98 18.82 -10.15
CA LEU A 152 -11.38 17.55 -10.55
C LEU A 152 -9.87 17.52 -10.31
N GLY A 153 -9.17 18.61 -10.65
CA GLY A 153 -7.73 18.74 -10.37
C GLY A 153 -7.43 18.66 -8.87
N TYR A 154 -8.25 19.27 -8.03
CA TYR A 154 -8.09 19.18 -6.57
C TYR A 154 -8.30 17.76 -6.05
N LEU A 155 -9.31 17.05 -6.55
CA LEU A 155 -9.54 15.64 -6.22
C LEU A 155 -8.36 14.75 -6.67
N LEU A 156 -7.81 15.00 -7.87
CA LEU A 156 -6.63 14.27 -8.36
C LEU A 156 -5.40 14.50 -7.50
N ILE A 157 -5.13 15.73 -7.06
CA ILE A 157 -4.01 16.02 -6.14
C ILE A 157 -4.15 15.24 -4.84
N GLN A 158 -5.35 15.21 -4.26
CA GLN A 158 -5.61 14.43 -3.05
C GLN A 158 -5.38 12.93 -3.31
N GLY A 159 -5.86 12.40 -4.43
CA GLY A 159 -5.63 11.01 -4.83
C GLY A 159 -4.16 10.69 -5.03
N LEU A 160 -3.41 11.57 -5.70
CA LEU A 160 -1.96 11.42 -5.87
C LEU A 160 -1.22 11.39 -4.53
N LEU A 161 -1.62 12.22 -3.57
CA LEU A 161 -1.03 12.20 -2.23
C LEU A 161 -1.26 10.85 -1.54
N VAL A 162 -2.47 10.31 -1.62
CA VAL A 162 -2.79 8.97 -1.06
C VAL A 162 -1.95 7.89 -1.74
N LEU A 163 -1.87 7.89 -3.07
CA LEU A 163 -1.08 6.92 -3.83
C LEU A 163 0.41 6.96 -3.46
N HIS A 164 0.99 8.14 -3.26
CA HIS A 164 2.38 8.28 -2.81
C HIS A 164 2.56 7.73 -1.40
N ILE A 165 1.62 7.99 -0.48
CA ILE A 165 1.65 7.42 0.87
C ILE A 165 1.62 5.89 0.79
N GLU A 166 0.75 5.30 -0.01
CA GLU A 166 0.65 3.85 -0.20
C GLU A 166 1.94 3.27 -0.78
N PHE A 167 2.51 3.91 -1.80
CA PHE A 167 3.77 3.51 -2.41
C PHE A 167 4.90 3.44 -1.37
N TYR A 168 5.09 4.51 -0.60
CA TYR A 168 6.12 4.55 0.43
C TYR A 168 5.83 3.62 1.61
N LEU A 169 4.58 3.38 1.93
CA LEU A 169 4.17 2.45 2.99
C LEU A 169 4.51 1.00 2.60
N ILE A 170 4.20 0.58 1.38
CA ILE A 170 4.58 -0.76 0.89
C ILE A 170 6.11 -0.89 0.85
N LEU A 171 6.80 0.14 0.36
CA LEU A 171 8.26 0.17 0.32
C LEU A 171 8.86 0.07 1.74
N PHE A 172 8.29 0.80 2.70
CA PHE A 172 8.69 0.72 4.10
C PHE A 172 8.54 -0.71 4.65
N PHE A 173 7.39 -1.35 4.45
CA PHE A 173 7.19 -2.72 4.94
C PHE A 173 8.10 -3.72 4.25
N MET A 174 8.39 -3.54 2.96
CA MET A 174 9.34 -4.38 2.25
C MET A 174 10.74 -4.38 2.91
N TYR A 175 11.22 -3.19 3.30
CA TYR A 175 12.55 -3.05 3.89
C TYR A 175 12.57 -3.23 5.41
N ALA A 176 11.52 -2.82 6.12
CA ALA A 176 11.50 -2.77 7.57
C ALA A 176 10.98 -4.06 8.24
N SER A 177 10.17 -4.88 7.55
CA SER A 177 9.52 -6.03 8.18
C SER A 177 10.52 -7.01 8.80
N ILE A 178 11.63 -7.27 8.15
CA ILE A 178 12.65 -8.18 8.66
C ILE A 178 13.52 -7.53 9.74
N PRO A 179 14.23 -6.41 9.49
CA PRO A 179 15.15 -5.87 10.48
C PRO A 179 14.46 -5.26 11.71
N VAL A 180 13.24 -4.68 11.53
CA VAL A 180 12.55 -3.97 12.62
C VAL A 180 11.59 -4.87 13.39
N PHE A 181 10.95 -5.85 12.74
CA PHE A 181 9.94 -6.68 13.39
C PHE A 181 10.40 -8.12 13.59
N LEU A 182 10.95 -8.79 12.56
CA LEU A 182 11.30 -10.19 12.66
C LEU A 182 12.50 -10.43 13.58
N ILE A 183 13.60 -9.73 13.38
CA ILE A 183 14.83 -9.92 14.18
C ILE A 183 14.59 -9.62 15.66
N PRO A 184 14.05 -8.44 16.05
CA PRO A 184 13.73 -8.17 17.45
C PRO A 184 12.68 -9.16 17.99
N GLY A 185 11.70 -9.58 17.14
CA GLY A 185 10.71 -10.57 17.51
C GLY A 185 11.33 -11.90 17.94
N ILE A 186 12.30 -12.40 17.18
CA ILE A 186 13.02 -13.66 17.53
C ILE A 186 13.86 -13.46 18.80
N ILE A 187 14.56 -12.34 18.95
CA ILE A 187 15.35 -12.03 20.14
C ILE A 187 14.46 -11.95 21.38
N PHE A 188 13.34 -11.20 21.33
CA PHE A 188 12.42 -11.09 22.46
C PHE A 188 11.73 -12.41 22.78
N ARG A 189 11.49 -13.26 21.78
CA ARG A 189 10.95 -14.59 22.01
C ARG A 189 11.96 -15.52 22.70
N ALA A 190 13.24 -15.32 22.52
CA ALA A 190 14.31 -16.05 23.20
C ALA A 190 14.40 -15.69 24.70
N ILE A 191 13.88 -14.52 25.11
CA ILE A 191 13.92 -14.05 26.50
C ILE A 191 12.57 -14.32 27.16
N LEU A 192 12.57 -15.04 28.29
CA LEU A 192 11.39 -15.48 29.02
C LEU A 192 10.31 -14.41 29.25
N PRO A 193 10.59 -13.25 29.87
CA PRO A 193 9.54 -12.27 30.19
C PRO A 193 8.97 -11.54 28.97
N THR A 194 9.69 -11.50 27.86
CA THR A 194 9.31 -10.75 26.64
C THR A 194 8.79 -11.64 25.51
N ARG A 195 8.62 -12.94 25.75
CA ARG A 195 8.24 -13.95 24.76
C ARG A 195 6.94 -13.62 24.03
N ALA A 196 5.92 -13.16 24.76
CA ALA A 196 4.64 -12.76 24.18
C ALA A 196 4.79 -11.60 23.19
N LEU A 197 5.59 -10.61 23.54
CA LEU A 197 5.91 -9.48 22.68
C LEU A 197 6.70 -9.93 21.45
N GLY A 198 7.64 -10.87 21.63
CA GLY A 198 8.38 -11.48 20.51
C GLY A 198 7.45 -12.20 19.53
N GLY A 199 6.48 -12.96 20.00
CA GLY A 199 5.46 -13.63 19.17
C GLY A 199 4.63 -12.62 18.37
N MET A 200 4.21 -11.52 18.99
CA MET A 200 3.47 -10.46 18.32
C MET A 200 4.31 -9.79 17.21
N LEU A 201 5.58 -9.48 17.48
CA LEU A 201 6.47 -8.88 16.47
C LEU A 201 6.70 -9.81 15.27
N ILE A 202 6.85 -11.11 15.50
CA ILE A 202 6.96 -12.12 14.43
C ILE A 202 5.68 -12.15 13.59
N ALA A 203 4.50 -12.12 14.22
CA ALA A 203 3.22 -12.09 13.53
C ALA A 203 3.06 -10.82 12.67
N ILE A 204 3.49 -9.66 13.19
CA ILE A 204 3.53 -8.39 12.44
C ILE A 204 4.46 -8.52 11.24
N ALA A 205 5.64 -9.10 11.41
CA ALA A 205 6.58 -9.32 10.32
C ALA A 205 5.97 -10.20 9.21
N ILE A 206 5.33 -11.30 9.57
CA ILE A 206 4.67 -12.20 8.60
C ILE A 206 3.52 -11.49 7.88
N GLY A 207 2.68 -10.77 8.61
CA GLY A 207 1.53 -10.07 8.06
C GLY A 207 1.92 -9.01 7.03
N PHE A 208 2.84 -8.13 7.40
CA PHE A 208 3.28 -7.06 6.49
C PHE A 208 4.22 -7.54 5.39
N TYR A 209 4.99 -8.59 5.66
CA TYR A 209 5.95 -9.09 4.68
C TYR A 209 5.31 -9.99 3.61
N PHE A 210 4.35 -10.83 3.97
CA PHE A 210 3.73 -11.77 3.05
C PHE A 210 2.30 -11.41 2.70
N ILE A 211 1.43 -11.22 3.70
CA ILE A 211 -0.01 -11.13 3.49
C ILE A 211 -0.36 -9.84 2.77
N MET A 212 0.17 -8.72 3.22
CA MET A 212 -0.11 -7.40 2.64
C MET A 212 0.24 -7.30 1.15
N PRO A 213 1.46 -7.63 0.68
CA PRO A 213 1.80 -7.51 -0.74
C PRO A 213 1.03 -8.47 -1.63
N ILE A 214 0.63 -9.65 -1.12
CA ILE A 214 -0.22 -10.58 -1.87
C ILE A 214 -1.61 -9.98 -2.09
N LEU A 215 -2.21 -9.47 -1.02
CA LEU A 215 -3.54 -8.85 -1.10
C LEU A 215 -3.52 -7.63 -2.04
N PHE A 216 -2.46 -6.82 -2.01
CA PHE A 216 -2.27 -5.73 -2.98
C PHE A 216 -2.13 -6.25 -4.41
N SER A 217 -1.36 -7.32 -4.64
CA SER A 217 -1.21 -7.92 -5.96
C SER A 217 -2.53 -8.49 -6.49
N VAL A 218 -3.35 -9.09 -5.63
CA VAL A 218 -4.67 -9.60 -5.99
C VAL A 218 -5.63 -8.45 -6.31
N ALA A 219 -5.68 -7.41 -5.48
CA ALA A 219 -6.50 -6.23 -5.74
C ALA A 219 -6.10 -5.54 -7.05
N TYR A 220 -4.80 -5.45 -7.32
CA TYR A 220 -4.26 -4.98 -8.59
C TYR A 220 -4.82 -5.74 -9.80
N PHE A 221 -4.84 -7.06 -9.74
CA PHE A 221 -5.35 -7.88 -10.85
C PHE A 221 -6.80 -7.52 -11.20
N PHE A 222 -7.62 -7.17 -10.21
CA PHE A 222 -9.02 -6.79 -10.43
C PHE A 222 -9.23 -5.33 -10.87
N THR A 223 -8.32 -4.41 -10.55
CA THR A 223 -8.50 -2.97 -10.76
C THR A 223 -7.73 -2.41 -11.96
N ASN A 224 -6.65 -3.08 -12.37
CA ASN A 224 -5.69 -2.56 -13.35
C ASN A 224 -6.33 -2.17 -14.70
N THR A 225 -7.20 -3.02 -15.25
CA THR A 225 -7.74 -2.81 -16.61
C THR A 225 -8.77 -1.70 -16.69
N THR A 226 -9.49 -1.42 -15.61
CA THR A 226 -10.59 -0.44 -15.63
C THR A 226 -10.11 0.96 -15.26
N VAL A 227 -9.29 1.11 -14.24
CA VAL A 227 -8.87 2.43 -13.72
C VAL A 227 -7.78 3.05 -14.60
N LEU A 228 -6.72 2.29 -14.95
CA LEU A 228 -5.66 2.83 -15.79
C LEU A 228 -6.18 3.20 -17.19
N SER A 229 -6.96 2.31 -17.82
CA SER A 229 -7.49 2.58 -19.16
C SER A 229 -8.42 3.78 -19.19
N SER A 230 -9.21 4.01 -18.12
CA SER A 230 -10.04 5.21 -18.04
C SER A 230 -9.20 6.48 -17.90
N LEU A 231 -8.22 6.53 -16.99
CA LEU A 231 -7.36 7.69 -16.82
C LEU A 231 -6.58 8.03 -18.10
N ASP A 232 -6.04 7.04 -18.79
CA ASP A 232 -5.30 7.24 -20.03
C ASP A 232 -6.20 7.69 -21.18
N SER A 233 -7.41 7.14 -21.32
CA SER A 233 -8.38 7.55 -22.34
C SER A 233 -8.87 8.99 -22.11
N GLU A 234 -9.09 9.37 -20.86
CA GLU A 234 -9.49 10.74 -20.50
C GLU A 234 -8.36 11.75 -20.70
N THR A 235 -7.12 11.36 -20.38
CA THR A 235 -5.92 12.17 -20.70
C THR A 235 -5.81 12.40 -22.20
N ALA A 236 -5.98 11.38 -23.01
CA ALA A 236 -5.96 11.49 -24.46
C ALA A 236 -7.09 12.40 -24.99
N ALA A 237 -8.30 12.27 -24.44
CA ALA A 237 -9.45 13.10 -24.79
C ALA A 237 -9.19 14.59 -24.48
N ILE A 238 -8.68 14.92 -23.29
CA ILE A 238 -8.35 16.31 -22.93
C ILE A 238 -7.25 16.87 -23.84
N ASN A 239 -6.18 16.11 -24.08
CA ASN A 239 -5.08 16.54 -24.93
C ASN A 239 -5.52 16.79 -26.37
N ALA A 240 -6.51 16.08 -26.87
CA ALA A 240 -7.10 16.32 -28.19
C ALA A 240 -7.75 17.71 -28.30
N TYR A 241 -8.21 18.29 -27.18
CA TYR A 241 -8.84 19.62 -27.14
C TYR A 241 -7.84 20.74 -26.78
N GLY A 242 -6.71 20.43 -26.13
CA GLY A 242 -5.72 21.42 -25.67
C GLY A 242 -4.85 22.05 -26.77
N GLY A 243 -4.95 21.58 -28.02
CA GLY A 243 -3.96 21.83 -29.05
C GLY A 243 -4.19 23.04 -30.00
N GLY A 244 -5.29 23.79 -29.92
CA GLY A 244 -5.48 24.90 -30.88
C GLY A 244 -6.61 25.88 -30.52
N ALA A 245 -6.42 27.14 -30.89
CA ALA A 245 -7.40 28.22 -30.69
C ALA A 245 -8.78 27.95 -31.32
N ASN A 246 -8.83 27.20 -32.43
CA ASN A 246 -10.07 26.82 -33.09
C ASN A 246 -10.84 25.72 -32.37
N SER A 247 -10.16 24.82 -31.66
CA SER A 247 -10.79 23.79 -30.85
C SER A 247 -11.39 24.36 -29.56
N GLN A 248 -10.83 25.46 -29.05
CA GLN A 248 -11.32 26.13 -27.86
C GLN A 248 -12.59 26.95 -28.09
N ALA A 249 -12.72 27.59 -29.27
CA ALA A 249 -13.94 28.30 -29.64
C ALA A 249 -15.16 27.36 -29.74
N ASN A 250 -14.95 26.11 -30.18
CA ASN A 250 -15.99 25.08 -30.22
C ASN A 250 -16.22 24.41 -28.85
N ALA A 251 -15.31 24.60 -27.89
CA ALA A 251 -15.40 24.01 -26.55
C ALA A 251 -16.38 24.72 -25.61
N ILE A 252 -16.87 25.91 -25.98
CA ILE A 252 -17.66 26.81 -25.11
C ILE A 252 -19.16 26.48 -25.15
N SER A 253 -19.59 25.54 -25.97
CA SER A 253 -20.99 25.07 -25.99
C SER A 253 -21.27 24.09 -24.82
N PRO A 254 -22.44 24.15 -24.18
CA PRO A 254 -22.86 23.13 -23.21
C PRO A 254 -22.87 21.70 -23.76
N THR A 255 -22.95 21.57 -25.08
CA THR A 255 -22.87 20.31 -25.85
C THR A 255 -21.46 20.03 -26.37
N SER A 256 -20.43 20.77 -25.87
CA SER A 256 -19.07 20.58 -26.34
C SER A 256 -18.52 19.22 -25.87
N PRO A 257 -17.73 18.55 -26.70
CA PRO A 257 -17.06 17.31 -26.31
C PRO A 257 -16.17 17.47 -25.08
N LEU A 258 -15.70 18.66 -24.77
CA LEU A 258 -14.90 18.96 -23.59
C LEU A 258 -15.71 18.88 -22.30
N VAL A 259 -16.96 19.41 -22.31
CA VAL A 259 -17.88 19.30 -21.16
C VAL A 259 -18.29 17.84 -20.94
N GLU A 260 -18.50 17.10 -22.02
CA GLU A 260 -18.75 15.65 -21.95
C GLU A 260 -17.54 14.91 -21.38
N THR A 261 -16.32 15.22 -21.79
CA THR A 261 -15.08 14.65 -21.23
C THR A 261 -14.95 14.93 -19.74
N LEU A 262 -15.22 16.16 -19.27
CA LEU A 262 -15.22 16.48 -17.86
C LEU A 262 -16.26 15.67 -17.07
N GLY A 263 -17.44 15.45 -17.66
CA GLY A 263 -18.48 14.57 -17.09
C GLY A 263 -18.01 13.12 -17.00
N ASN A 264 -17.32 12.60 -18.00
CA ASN A 264 -16.73 11.27 -17.99
C ASN A 264 -15.65 11.13 -16.92
N ILE A 265 -14.75 12.11 -16.79
CA ILE A 265 -13.74 12.15 -15.72
C ILE A 265 -14.43 12.15 -14.35
N GLN A 266 -15.48 12.95 -14.17
CA GLN A 266 -16.22 12.98 -12.91
C GLN A 266 -16.82 11.61 -12.58
N SER A 267 -17.34 10.88 -13.56
CA SER A 267 -17.90 9.54 -13.36
C SER A 267 -16.82 8.50 -13.04
N SER A 268 -15.66 8.59 -13.68
CA SER A 268 -14.52 7.68 -13.43
C SER A 268 -13.78 7.97 -12.12
N MET A 269 -13.88 9.19 -11.59
CA MET A 269 -13.34 9.54 -10.27
C MET A 269 -13.87 8.64 -9.17
N GLY A 270 -15.12 8.18 -9.25
CA GLY A 270 -15.67 7.21 -8.29
C GLY A 270 -14.90 5.90 -8.27
N ALA A 271 -14.59 5.33 -9.43
CA ALA A 271 -13.80 4.10 -9.56
C ALA A 271 -12.34 4.32 -9.13
N PHE A 272 -11.76 5.47 -9.47
CA PHE A 272 -10.43 5.86 -9.03
C PHE A 272 -10.35 5.92 -7.49
N TRP A 273 -11.25 6.63 -6.83
CA TRP A 273 -11.28 6.73 -5.36
C TRP A 273 -11.56 5.39 -4.68
N LEU A 274 -12.41 4.56 -5.27
CA LEU A 274 -12.63 3.21 -4.78
C LEU A 274 -11.33 2.40 -4.81
N SER A 275 -10.54 2.52 -5.87
CA SER A 275 -9.29 1.77 -6.02
C SER A 275 -8.20 2.24 -5.06
N ILE A 276 -8.07 3.54 -4.80
CA ILE A 276 -6.97 4.09 -4.01
C ILE A 276 -7.31 4.25 -2.51
N LEU A 277 -8.57 4.21 -2.11
CA LEU A 277 -8.96 4.36 -0.71
C LEU A 277 -9.60 3.09 -0.15
N PHE A 278 -10.60 2.54 -0.84
CA PHE A 278 -11.37 1.42 -0.33
C PHE A 278 -10.58 0.12 -0.34
N TYR A 279 -9.91 -0.23 -1.46
CA TYR A 279 -9.14 -1.48 -1.51
C TYR A 279 -7.95 -1.48 -0.54
N PRO A 280 -7.11 -0.44 -0.46
CA PRO A 280 -6.03 -0.41 0.53
C PRO A 280 -6.53 -0.45 1.98
N ALA A 281 -7.64 0.22 2.29
CA ALA A 281 -8.24 0.15 3.62
C ALA A 281 -8.70 -1.28 3.95
N LEU A 282 -9.34 -1.96 3.00
CA LEU A 282 -9.78 -3.35 3.16
C LEU A 282 -8.59 -4.31 3.30
N ILE A 283 -7.54 -4.12 2.49
CA ILE A 283 -6.29 -4.90 2.56
C ILE A 283 -5.62 -4.70 3.92
N THR A 284 -5.53 -3.45 4.39
CA THR A 284 -4.95 -3.15 5.70
C THR A 284 -5.74 -3.79 6.83
N ALA A 285 -7.08 -3.72 6.78
CA ALA A 285 -7.95 -4.38 7.75
C ALA A 285 -7.80 -5.90 7.74
N ALA A 286 -7.77 -6.53 6.56
CA ALA A 286 -7.55 -7.97 6.41
C ALA A 286 -6.17 -8.40 6.91
N THR A 287 -5.13 -7.62 6.60
CA THR A 287 -3.76 -7.84 7.10
C THR A 287 -3.72 -7.73 8.62
N TYR A 288 -4.36 -6.73 9.21
CA TYR A 288 -4.45 -6.58 10.66
C TYR A 288 -5.14 -7.78 11.33
N MET A 289 -6.26 -8.23 10.80
CA MET A 289 -6.95 -9.42 11.31
C MET A 289 -6.08 -10.67 11.23
N ALA A 290 -5.36 -10.85 10.14
CA ALA A 290 -4.42 -11.95 9.98
C ALA A 290 -3.26 -11.86 11.00
N ILE A 291 -2.70 -10.68 11.23
CA ILE A 291 -1.67 -10.45 12.25
C ILE A 291 -2.17 -10.82 13.63
N VAL A 292 -3.37 -10.39 14.01
CA VAL A 292 -3.96 -10.72 15.33
C VAL A 292 -4.11 -12.23 15.48
N THR A 293 -4.66 -12.90 14.48
CA THR A 293 -4.84 -14.36 14.50
C THR A 293 -3.51 -15.10 14.57
N LEU A 294 -2.51 -14.67 13.81
CA LEU A 294 -1.15 -15.24 13.87
C LEU A 294 -0.49 -15.00 15.23
N ALA A 295 -0.65 -13.80 15.80
CA ALA A 295 -0.12 -13.48 17.11
C ALA A 295 -0.73 -14.37 18.22
N GLU A 296 -2.03 -14.65 18.16
CA GLU A 296 -2.69 -15.61 19.05
C GLU A 296 -2.11 -17.02 18.87
N PHE A 297 -1.92 -17.46 17.64
CA PHE A 297 -1.37 -18.77 17.31
C PHE A 297 0.10 -18.94 17.76
N ILE A 298 0.92 -17.92 17.56
CA ILE A 298 2.34 -17.92 17.94
C ILE A 298 2.53 -17.73 19.47
N GLY A 299 1.45 -17.49 20.22
CA GLY A 299 1.51 -17.27 21.66
C GLY A 299 1.84 -15.82 22.05
N GLY A 300 1.64 -14.87 21.13
CA GLY A 300 1.84 -13.45 21.37
C GLY A 300 0.77 -12.77 22.23
N PHE A 301 -0.41 -13.38 22.37
CA PHE A 301 -1.51 -12.88 23.22
C PHE A 301 -1.80 -13.83 24.40
N ALA A 302 -1.01 -13.71 25.45
CA ALA A 302 -1.28 -14.42 26.71
C ALA A 302 -2.54 -13.90 27.47
N HIS A 303 -3.29 -12.97 26.87
CA HIS A 303 -4.30 -12.22 27.63
C HIS A 303 -5.68 -12.91 27.72
N LYS A 304 -5.94 -13.97 26.94
CA LYS A 304 -7.24 -14.65 27.00
C LYS A 304 -7.34 -15.76 28.06
N THR A 305 -6.21 -16.29 28.52
CA THR A 305 -6.20 -17.41 29.47
C THR A 305 -6.33 -17.00 30.93
N SER A 306 -6.11 -15.71 31.26
CA SER A 306 -6.22 -15.27 32.68
C SER A 306 -7.68 -15.14 33.18
N LYS A 307 -8.67 -15.06 32.28
CA LYS A 307 -10.09 -14.99 32.68
C LYS A 307 -10.73 -16.35 32.93
N VAL A 308 -10.12 -17.45 32.50
CA VAL A 308 -10.64 -18.80 32.72
C VAL A 308 -10.05 -19.43 34.00
N ALA A 309 -8.93 -18.89 34.51
CA ALA A 309 -8.31 -19.39 35.73
C ALA A 309 -8.84 -18.74 37.03
N LEU A 310 -9.84 -17.86 36.93
CA LEU A 310 -10.48 -17.18 38.07
C LEU A 310 -11.97 -17.55 38.23
N LEU A 311 -12.43 -18.57 37.54
CA LEU A 311 -13.70 -19.29 37.79
C LEU A 311 -13.43 -20.73 38.20
#